data_75dc4b42f871b3709b6e7900b460ce87
#
_entry.id   75dc4b42f871b3709b6e7900b460ce87
#
_cell.length_a   1.000
_cell.length_b   1.000
_cell.length_c   1.000
_cell.angle_alpha   90.00
_cell.angle_beta   90.00
_cell.angle_gamma   90.00
#
_symmetry.space_group_name_H-M   'P 1'
#
loop_
_entity.id
_entity.type
_entity.pdbx_description
1 polymer ?
#
loop_
_entity_poly.entity_id
_entity_poly.type
_entity_poly.pdbx_seq_one_letter_code
_entity_poly.pdbx_strand_id
1 'polypeptide(L)'
;ECVGRVETLSAGRVEAYTNRLYEKLKVILEDRDIDDARVLTEAAIFGDKTAVDEETVRLRSHIAQYRDILKLDEPVGRKLDFLTQELNRETNTIGSKCQDLDITRIVVDMKAEIEKIREQIQNLE
;
A
#
# COMPACT_ATOMS: atom_id res chain seq x y z
N GLU A 1 8.86 -2.45 8.44
CA GLU A 1 9.71 -1.60 7.57
C GLU A 1 9.10 -1.39 6.19
N CYS A 2 8.69 -2.46 5.49
CA CYS A 2 8.07 -2.33 4.16
C CYS A 2 6.80 -1.48 4.20
N VAL A 3 5.95 -1.65 5.21
CA VAL A 3 4.71 -0.88 5.36
C VAL A 3 5.03 0.61 5.51
N GLY A 4 6.04 0.95 6.32
CA GLY A 4 6.48 2.33 6.51
C GLY A 4 7.00 2.96 5.21
N ARG A 5 7.73 2.19 4.40
CA ARG A 5 8.21 2.65 3.09
C ARG A 5 7.07 2.91 2.12
N VAL A 6 6.04 2.05 2.12
CA VAL A 6 4.83 2.27 1.30
C VAL A 6 4.12 3.54 1.72
N GLU A 7 3.94 3.76 3.01
CA GLU A 7 3.29 4.97 3.53
C GLU A 7 4.02 6.24 3.08
N THR A 8 5.35 6.25 3.17
CA THR A 8 6.16 7.40 2.77
C THR A 8 6.06 7.68 1.28
N LEU A 9 6.19 6.66 0.43
CA LEU A 9 6.11 6.82 -1.02
C LEU A 9 4.72 7.25 -1.47
N SER A 10 3.67 6.69 -0.87
CA SER A 10 2.29 7.01 -1.21
C SER A 10 1.95 8.46 -0.89
N ALA A 11 2.45 9.00 0.22
CA ALA A 11 2.15 10.37 0.64
C ALA A 11 2.64 11.42 -0.37
N GLY A 12 3.74 11.18 -1.07
CA GLY A 12 4.28 12.13 -2.05
C GLY A 12 3.67 12.05 -3.44
N ARG A 13 2.89 11.02 -3.74
CA ARG A 13 2.42 10.77 -5.12
C ARG A 13 1.37 11.75 -5.61
N VAL A 14 0.44 12.14 -4.75
CA VAL A 14 -0.62 13.08 -5.12
C VAL A 14 -0.04 14.45 -5.46
N GLU A 15 0.89 14.93 -4.64
CA GLU A 15 1.58 16.20 -4.89
C GLU A 15 2.36 16.16 -6.21
N ALA A 16 3.13 15.10 -6.45
CA ALA A 16 3.89 14.94 -7.68
C ALA A 16 2.96 14.90 -8.91
N TYR A 17 1.83 14.21 -8.82
CA TYR A 17 0.84 14.13 -9.90
C TYR A 17 0.24 15.51 -10.18
N THR A 18 -0.14 16.24 -9.13
CA THR A 18 -0.73 17.58 -9.25
C THR A 18 0.25 18.52 -9.95
N ASN A 19 1.53 18.50 -9.55
CA ASN A 19 2.55 19.34 -10.15
C ASN A 19 2.75 19.02 -11.64
N ARG A 20 2.79 17.75 -12.00
CA ARG A 20 2.92 17.33 -13.40
C ARG A 20 1.71 17.75 -14.24
N LEU A 21 0.52 17.68 -13.66
CA LEU A 21 -0.70 18.08 -14.34
C LEU A 21 -0.69 19.58 -14.62
N TYR A 22 -0.28 20.40 -13.66
CA TYR A 22 -0.12 21.84 -13.83
C TYR A 22 0.85 22.17 -14.96
N GLU A 23 2.02 21.53 -14.96
CA GLU A 23 3.03 21.77 -16.01
C GLU A 23 2.52 21.42 -17.41
N LYS A 24 1.83 20.30 -17.54
CA LYS A 24 1.23 19.88 -18.81
C LYS A 24 0.18 20.89 -19.29
N LEU A 25 -0.69 21.34 -18.39
CA LEU A 25 -1.75 22.28 -18.74
C LEU A 25 -1.19 23.64 -19.13
N LYS A 26 -0.12 24.09 -18.47
CA LYS A 26 0.57 25.33 -18.86
C LYS A 26 1.07 25.27 -20.30
N VAL A 27 1.68 24.16 -20.69
CA VAL A 27 2.23 23.97 -22.04
C VAL A 27 1.09 23.95 -23.07
N ILE A 28 -0.02 23.26 -22.78
CA ILE A 28 -1.15 23.10 -23.71
C ILE A 28 -1.95 24.38 -23.86
N LEU A 29 -2.20 25.07 -22.75
CA LEU A 29 -3.10 26.21 -22.73
C LEU A 29 -2.40 27.55 -22.99
N GLU A 30 -1.07 27.56 -22.92
CA GLU A 30 -0.23 28.75 -23.07
C GLU A 30 -0.73 29.91 -22.20
N ASP A 31 -1.32 30.97 -22.80
CA ASP A 31 -1.79 32.16 -22.07
C ASP A 31 -3.19 32.02 -21.49
N ARG A 32 -3.81 30.84 -21.56
CA ARG A 32 -5.13 30.63 -21.01
C ARG A 32 -5.06 30.32 -19.53
N ASP A 33 -6.10 30.79 -18.80
CA ASP A 33 -6.20 30.50 -17.38
C ASP A 33 -6.42 28.99 -17.13
N ILE A 34 -5.66 28.45 -16.19
CA ILE A 34 -5.83 27.07 -15.75
C ILE A 34 -6.98 27.05 -14.74
N ASP A 35 -7.92 26.11 -14.89
CA ASP A 35 -9.00 25.91 -13.94
C ASP A 35 -8.45 25.15 -12.72
N ASP A 36 -8.06 25.89 -11.69
CA ASP A 36 -7.49 25.33 -10.45
C ASP A 36 -8.44 24.36 -9.77
N ALA A 37 -9.75 24.65 -9.78
CA ALA A 37 -10.75 23.79 -9.17
C ALA A 37 -10.78 22.42 -9.84
N ARG A 38 -10.65 22.38 -11.16
CA ARG A 38 -10.63 21.12 -11.92
C ARG A 38 -9.36 20.33 -11.66
N VAL A 39 -8.21 21.00 -11.59
CA VAL A 39 -6.94 20.35 -11.25
C VAL A 39 -7.02 19.71 -9.88
N LEU A 40 -7.56 20.42 -8.89
CA LEU A 40 -7.73 19.88 -7.54
C LEU A 40 -8.70 18.69 -7.52
N THR A 41 -9.79 18.75 -8.32
CA THR A 41 -10.73 17.63 -8.42
C THR A 41 -10.05 16.39 -9.00
N GLU A 42 -9.29 16.55 -10.08
CA GLU A 42 -8.56 15.43 -10.69
C GLU A 42 -7.50 14.85 -9.75
N ALA A 43 -6.80 15.71 -9.00
CA ALA A 43 -5.82 15.28 -8.02
C ALA A 43 -6.50 14.49 -6.88
N ALA A 44 -7.69 14.92 -6.44
CA ALA A 44 -8.45 14.20 -5.41
C ALA A 44 -8.90 12.83 -5.91
N ILE A 45 -9.37 12.73 -7.15
CA ILE A 45 -9.76 11.46 -7.76
C ILE A 45 -8.55 10.53 -7.86
N PHE A 46 -7.39 11.04 -8.27
CA PHE A 46 -6.17 10.25 -8.33
C PHE A 46 -5.77 9.76 -6.93
N GLY A 47 -5.87 10.64 -5.93
CA GLY A 47 -5.58 10.30 -4.54
C GLY A 47 -6.46 9.16 -4.03
N ASP A 48 -7.77 9.23 -4.29
CA ASP A 48 -8.72 8.20 -3.90
C ASP A 48 -8.42 6.85 -4.56
N LYS A 49 -8.09 6.87 -5.85
CA LYS A 49 -7.78 5.63 -6.60
C LYS A 49 -6.49 4.96 -6.14
N THR A 50 -5.52 5.75 -5.68
CA THR A 50 -4.20 5.25 -5.31
C THR A 50 -3.97 5.23 -3.80
N ALA A 51 -4.96 5.65 -3.00
CA ALA A 51 -4.84 5.64 -1.54
C ALA A 51 -4.69 4.22 -1.02
N VAL A 52 -3.68 4.03 -0.18
CA VAL A 52 -3.40 2.73 0.45
C VAL A 52 -3.41 2.81 1.97
N ASP A 53 -3.96 3.89 2.52
CA ASP A 53 -3.97 4.14 3.96
C ASP A 53 -4.72 3.05 4.72
N GLU A 54 -5.86 2.60 4.19
CA GLU A 54 -6.63 1.53 4.81
C GLU A 54 -5.84 0.22 4.83
N GLU A 55 -5.17 -0.10 3.73
CA GLU A 55 -4.39 -1.32 3.61
C GLU A 55 -3.18 -1.31 4.54
N THR A 56 -2.49 -0.17 4.66
CA THR A 56 -1.33 -0.07 5.55
C THR A 56 -1.76 -0.14 7.03
N VAL A 57 -2.87 0.48 7.39
CA VAL A 57 -3.43 0.39 8.75
C VAL A 57 -3.80 -1.05 9.06
N ARG A 58 -4.48 -1.74 8.14
CA ARG A 58 -4.85 -3.15 8.32
C ARG A 58 -3.61 -4.05 8.44
N LEU A 59 -2.59 -3.81 7.61
CA LEU A 59 -1.33 -4.57 7.70
C LEU A 59 -0.67 -4.42 9.07
N ARG A 60 -0.59 -3.20 9.59
CA ARG A 60 -0.02 -2.96 10.92
C ARG A 60 -0.83 -3.66 12.00
N SER A 61 -2.16 -3.61 11.90
CA SER A 61 -3.06 -4.29 12.83
C SER A 61 -2.85 -5.79 12.80
N HIS A 62 -2.80 -6.38 11.61
CA HIS A 62 -2.60 -7.82 11.46
C HIS A 62 -1.21 -8.26 11.93
N ILE A 63 -0.19 -7.46 11.71
CA ILE A 63 1.16 -7.75 12.22
C ILE A 63 1.17 -7.74 13.74
N ALA A 64 0.50 -6.75 14.36
CA ALA A 64 0.39 -6.68 15.81
C ALA A 64 -0.34 -7.90 16.38
N GLN A 65 -1.46 -8.29 15.76
CA GLN A 65 -2.21 -9.49 16.14
C GLN A 65 -1.35 -10.75 15.99
N TYR A 66 -0.58 -10.82 14.91
CA TYR A 66 0.32 -11.94 14.65
C TYR A 66 1.35 -12.09 15.78
N ARG A 67 1.96 -10.97 16.19
CA ARG A 67 2.93 -10.97 17.29
C ARG A 67 2.29 -11.41 18.60
N ASP A 68 1.06 -10.98 18.88
CA ASP A 68 0.33 -11.36 20.09
C ASP A 68 0.00 -12.85 20.08
N ILE A 69 -0.41 -13.39 18.95
CA ILE A 69 -0.75 -14.81 18.82
C ILE A 69 0.49 -15.69 19.01
N LEU A 70 1.64 -15.25 18.50
CA LEU A 70 2.90 -15.99 18.67
C LEU A 70 3.32 -16.12 20.13
N LYS A 71 2.83 -15.24 21.00
CA LYS A 71 3.11 -15.30 22.44
C LYS A 71 2.22 -16.28 23.20
N LEU A 72 1.16 -16.78 22.56
CA LEU A 72 0.26 -17.73 23.18
C LEU A 72 0.90 -19.12 23.26
N ASP A 73 0.68 -19.81 24.37
CA ASP A 73 1.24 -21.14 24.62
C ASP A 73 0.22 -22.23 24.25
N GLU A 74 -0.34 -22.14 23.06
CA GLU A 74 -1.35 -23.07 22.54
C GLU A 74 -1.19 -23.23 21.02
N PRO A 75 -1.77 -24.29 20.42
CA PRO A 75 -1.75 -24.45 18.97
C PRO A 75 -2.50 -23.31 18.27
N VAL A 76 -1.80 -22.54 17.43
CA VAL A 76 -2.33 -21.34 16.79
C VAL A 76 -2.21 -21.35 15.27
N GLY A 77 -1.87 -22.50 14.67
CA GLY A 77 -1.61 -22.60 13.24
C GLY A 77 -2.70 -22.03 12.36
N ARG A 78 -3.97 -22.30 12.66
CA ARG A 78 -5.10 -21.81 11.88
C ARG A 78 -5.26 -20.29 11.97
N LYS A 79 -5.07 -19.72 13.16
CA LYS A 79 -5.13 -18.27 13.37
C LYS A 79 -4.03 -17.57 12.61
N LEU A 80 -2.81 -18.12 12.68
CA LEU A 80 -1.67 -17.56 11.96
C LEU A 80 -1.84 -17.69 10.45
N ASP A 81 -2.39 -18.79 9.97
CA ASP A 81 -2.65 -19.00 8.56
C ASP A 81 -3.67 -17.98 8.03
N PHE A 82 -4.75 -17.76 8.80
CA PHE A 82 -5.75 -16.73 8.45
C PHE A 82 -5.11 -15.35 8.35
N LEU A 83 -4.30 -14.96 9.33
CA LEU A 83 -3.63 -13.65 9.31
C LEU A 83 -2.64 -13.54 8.15
N THR A 84 -1.95 -14.62 7.81
CA THR A 84 -1.06 -14.65 6.66
C THR A 84 -1.81 -14.39 5.36
N GLN A 85 -2.99 -14.99 5.20
CA GLN A 85 -3.85 -14.73 4.05
C GLN A 85 -4.29 -13.27 4.00
N GLU A 86 -4.62 -12.68 5.15
CA GLU A 86 -4.99 -11.26 5.21
C GLU A 86 -3.81 -10.34 4.87
N LEU A 87 -2.60 -10.65 5.36
CA LEU A 87 -1.40 -9.92 4.98
C LEU A 87 -1.18 -9.95 3.46
N ASN A 88 -1.34 -11.12 2.86
CA ASN A 88 -1.20 -11.30 1.42
C ASN A 88 -2.27 -10.51 0.65
N ARG A 89 -3.49 -10.54 1.13
CA ARG A 89 -4.62 -9.81 0.53
C ARG A 89 -4.36 -8.31 0.53
N GLU A 90 -3.97 -7.74 1.67
CA GLU A 90 -3.70 -6.30 1.76
C GLU A 90 -2.50 -5.91 0.88
N THR A 91 -1.47 -6.75 0.82
CA THR A 91 -0.30 -6.52 -0.03
C THR A 91 -0.66 -6.51 -1.50
N ASN A 92 -1.51 -7.45 -1.93
CA ASN A 92 -2.00 -7.49 -3.32
C ASN A 92 -2.82 -6.25 -3.67
N THR A 93 -3.64 -5.77 -2.73
CA THR A 93 -4.44 -4.57 -2.93
C THR A 93 -3.55 -3.34 -3.11
N ILE A 94 -2.51 -3.21 -2.31
CA ILE A 94 -1.52 -2.13 -2.47
C ILE A 94 -0.90 -2.20 -3.87
N GLY A 95 -0.48 -3.38 -4.30
CA GLY A 95 0.12 -3.58 -5.62
C GLY A 95 -0.81 -3.21 -6.76
N SER A 96 -2.12 -3.47 -6.63
CA SER A 96 -3.09 -3.12 -7.67
C SER A 96 -3.46 -1.65 -7.68
N LYS A 97 -3.46 -0.98 -6.52
CA LYS A 97 -3.79 0.44 -6.41
C LYS A 97 -2.64 1.35 -6.81
N CYS A 98 -1.41 0.94 -6.57
CA CYS A 98 -0.23 1.75 -6.78
C CYS A 98 0.60 1.21 -7.93
N GLN A 99 0.64 1.93 -9.05
CA GLN A 99 1.45 1.56 -10.22
C GLN A 99 2.79 2.31 -10.22
N ASP A 100 3.38 2.44 -9.06
CA ASP A 100 4.69 3.05 -8.88
C ASP A 100 5.73 1.94 -8.81
N LEU A 101 6.85 2.11 -9.54
CA LEU A 101 7.89 1.08 -9.60
C LEU A 101 8.49 0.77 -8.23
N ASP A 102 8.73 1.80 -7.42
CA ASP A 102 9.31 1.62 -6.09
C ASP A 102 8.36 0.86 -5.17
N ILE A 103 7.05 1.19 -5.21
CA ILE A 103 6.04 0.48 -4.43
C ILE A 103 5.89 -0.96 -4.94
N THR A 104 5.94 -1.18 -6.25
CA THR A 104 5.88 -2.52 -6.83
C THR A 104 7.03 -3.40 -6.32
N ARG A 105 8.24 -2.85 -6.24
CA ARG A 105 9.39 -3.57 -5.69
C ARG A 105 9.19 -3.94 -4.24
N ILE A 106 8.64 -3.01 -3.45
CA ILE A 106 8.34 -3.26 -2.04
C ILE A 106 7.27 -4.36 -1.90
N VAL A 107 6.25 -4.34 -2.75
CA VAL A 107 5.20 -5.38 -2.77
C VAL A 107 5.80 -6.75 -3.05
N VAL A 108 6.74 -6.84 -3.99
CA VAL A 108 7.44 -8.10 -4.28
C VAL A 108 8.20 -8.59 -3.04
N ASP A 109 8.91 -7.69 -2.36
CA ASP A 109 9.64 -8.02 -1.14
C ASP A 109 8.70 -8.47 -0.02
N MET A 110 7.57 -7.79 0.14
CA MET A 110 6.56 -8.14 1.14
C MET A 110 5.99 -9.53 0.87
N LYS A 111 5.67 -9.84 -0.38
CA LYS A 111 5.16 -11.16 -0.75
C LYS A 111 6.17 -12.26 -0.46
N ALA A 112 7.45 -12.00 -0.70
CA ALA A 112 8.52 -12.95 -0.40
C ALA A 112 8.60 -13.21 1.11
N GLU A 113 8.50 -12.15 1.93
CA GLU A 113 8.49 -12.29 3.39
C GLU A 113 7.25 -13.04 3.89
N ILE A 114 6.08 -12.75 3.33
CA ILE A 114 4.83 -13.44 3.68
C ILE A 114 4.93 -14.93 3.34
N GLU A 115 5.52 -15.27 2.21
CA GLU A 115 5.71 -16.67 1.82
C GLU A 115 6.63 -17.41 2.80
N LYS A 116 7.69 -16.77 3.25
CA LYS A 116 8.57 -17.33 4.29
C LYS A 116 7.79 -17.58 5.58
N ILE A 117 6.94 -16.64 5.98
CA ILE A 117 6.09 -16.79 7.16
C ILE A 117 5.14 -17.98 6.99
N ARG A 118 4.50 -18.09 5.83
CA ARG A 118 3.59 -19.19 5.52
C ARG A 118 4.27 -20.54 5.63
N GLU A 119 5.49 -20.66 5.10
CA GLU A 119 6.26 -21.90 5.20
C GLU A 119 6.58 -22.26 6.64
N GLN A 120 6.93 -21.28 7.46
CA GLN A 120 7.20 -21.51 8.87
C GLN A 120 5.96 -21.98 9.63
N ILE A 121 4.78 -21.42 9.31
CA ILE A 121 3.52 -21.83 9.92
C ILE A 121 3.19 -23.27 9.59
N GLN A 122 3.40 -23.69 8.35
CA GLN A 122 3.15 -25.06 7.93
C GLN A 122 4.05 -26.05 8.68
N ASN A 123 5.25 -25.63 9.04
CA ASN A 123 6.18 -26.45 9.82
C ASN A 123 5.81 -26.56 11.31
N LEU A 124 4.99 -25.62 11.82
CA LEU A 124 4.51 -25.65 13.20
C LEU A 124 3.38 -26.65 13.43
N GLU A 125 2.71 -27.07 12.38
CA GLU A 125 1.67 -28.09 12.42
C GLU A 125 2.25 -29.46 12.01
#